data_a0906c1422e41b44767380eb21f3c3ff
#
_entry.id   a0906c1422e41b44767380eb21f3c3ff
#
_cell.length_a   1.000
_cell.length_b   1.000
_cell.length_c   1.000
_cell.angle_alpha   90.00
_cell.angle_beta   90.00
_cell.angle_gamma   90.00
#
_symmetry.space_group_name_H-M   'P 1'
#
loop_
_entity.id
_entity.type
_entity.pdbx_description
1 polymer ?
#
loop_
_entity_poly.entity_id
_entity_poly.type
_entity_poly.pdbx_seq_one_letter_code
_entity_poly.pdbx_strand_id
1 'polypeptide(L)'
;MRSRWLINTAGHHAHAVAKQIAEYPKRHLPRRYLAKGTYWSTSQNLPFKRLLYPMPNAAGLGIHLTFDLNGAARFGPDVTWVDEERYEVDASQKEHFIQAIQSYFPGLDPERLHPDYAGIRPKLVGPGEPAHDFVIQGPGDHSCIGLMHCFGIESPGLTASLALARMIERITAF
;
A
#
# COMPACT_ATOMS: atom_id res chain seq x y z
N MET A 1 25.18 -8.37 -18.39
CA MET A 1 23.93 -8.45 -19.19
C MET A 1 23.75 -7.12 -19.91
N ARG A 2 23.35 -7.13 -21.18
CA ARG A 2 23.00 -5.90 -21.93
C ARG A 2 21.49 -5.96 -22.22
N SER A 3 20.77 -4.87 -21.97
CA SER A 3 19.35 -4.71 -22.31
C SER A 3 19.12 -3.36 -22.95
N ARG A 4 18.05 -3.23 -23.73
CA ARG A 4 17.62 -1.93 -24.29
C ARG A 4 16.88 -1.08 -23.28
N TRP A 5 16.19 -1.74 -22.34
CA TRP A 5 15.39 -1.10 -21.32
C TRP A 5 15.70 -1.68 -19.93
N LEU A 6 15.77 -0.80 -18.95
CA LEU A 6 15.67 -1.09 -17.53
C LEU A 6 14.35 -0.50 -17.03
N ILE A 7 13.44 -1.35 -16.59
CA ILE A 7 12.14 -0.93 -16.04
C ILE A 7 12.15 -1.24 -14.55
N ASN A 8 12.24 -0.20 -13.73
CA ASN A 8 12.29 -0.32 -12.29
C ASN A 8 10.87 -0.40 -11.71
N THR A 9 10.44 -1.60 -11.38
CA THR A 9 9.17 -1.91 -10.70
C THR A 9 9.41 -2.50 -9.31
N ALA A 10 10.47 -2.08 -8.64
CA ALA A 10 10.96 -2.70 -7.41
C ALA A 10 10.14 -2.34 -6.14
N GLY A 11 8.94 -1.74 -6.27
CA GLY A 11 8.05 -1.42 -5.14
C GLY A 11 8.74 -0.56 -4.08
N HIS A 12 8.82 -1.05 -2.85
CA HIS A 12 9.52 -0.36 -1.75
C HIS A 12 10.98 0.01 -2.09
N HIS A 13 11.65 -0.82 -2.89
CA HIS A 13 13.06 -0.63 -3.25
C HIS A 13 13.27 0.22 -4.52
N ALA A 14 12.20 0.71 -5.15
CA ALA A 14 12.31 1.50 -6.39
C ALA A 14 13.21 2.73 -6.23
N HIS A 15 13.15 3.40 -5.08
CA HIS A 15 14.01 4.53 -4.76
C HIS A 15 15.48 4.13 -4.59
N ALA A 16 15.75 2.98 -3.98
CA ALA A 16 17.11 2.46 -3.81
C ALA A 16 17.73 2.12 -5.16
N VAL A 17 16.97 1.46 -6.05
CA VAL A 17 17.41 1.18 -7.42
C VAL A 17 17.70 2.48 -8.18
N ALA A 18 16.79 3.46 -8.14
CA ALA A 18 16.98 4.73 -8.82
C ALA A 18 18.21 5.51 -8.31
N LYS A 19 18.51 5.44 -7.02
CA LYS A 19 19.69 6.07 -6.42
C LYS A 19 21.01 5.47 -6.93
N GLN A 20 21.02 4.18 -7.29
CA GLN A 20 22.22 3.49 -7.80
C GLN A 20 22.51 3.78 -9.28
N ILE A 21 21.56 4.29 -10.03
CA ILE A 21 21.76 4.64 -11.44
C ILE A 21 22.43 6.00 -11.53
N ALA A 22 23.68 6.03 -11.99
CA ALA A 22 24.51 7.24 -12.00
C ALA A 22 23.91 8.32 -12.90
N GLU A 23 23.39 7.94 -14.05
CA GLU A 23 22.85 8.84 -15.08
C GLU A 23 21.48 9.42 -14.70
N TYR A 24 20.76 8.79 -13.75
CA TYR A 24 19.45 9.27 -13.35
C TYR A 24 19.56 10.54 -12.49
N PRO A 25 18.99 11.67 -12.92
CA PRO A 25 19.12 12.93 -12.20
C PRO A 25 18.30 12.90 -10.91
N LYS A 26 18.95 12.99 -9.75
CA LYS A 26 18.33 12.82 -8.42
C LYS A 26 17.24 13.86 -8.10
N ARG A 27 17.19 15.00 -8.83
CA ARG A 27 16.10 15.98 -8.72
C ARG A 27 14.74 15.43 -9.16
N HIS A 28 14.71 14.35 -9.96
CA HIS A 28 13.48 13.69 -10.39
C HIS A 28 13.03 12.58 -9.43
N LEU A 29 13.86 12.24 -8.43
CA LEU A 29 13.50 11.22 -7.44
C LEU A 29 12.41 11.76 -6.51
N PRO A 30 11.19 11.17 -6.51
CA PRO A 30 10.13 11.63 -5.64
C PRO A 30 10.46 11.37 -4.16
N ARG A 31 9.73 12.03 -3.26
CA ARG A 31 9.80 11.70 -1.83
C ARG A 31 9.31 10.28 -1.59
N ARG A 32 9.74 9.66 -0.50
CA ARG A 32 9.32 8.32 -0.09
C ARG A 32 8.87 8.36 1.36
N TYR A 33 7.68 7.85 1.59
CA TYR A 33 7.11 7.62 2.90
C TYR A 33 6.56 6.19 2.97
N LEU A 34 6.40 5.68 4.18
CA LEU A 34 5.85 4.34 4.41
C LEU A 34 4.63 4.44 5.30
N ALA A 35 3.49 3.98 4.79
CA ALA A 35 2.25 3.89 5.55
C ALA A 35 1.93 2.42 5.81
N LYS A 36 2.14 1.98 7.05
CA LYS A 36 1.82 0.64 7.53
C LYS A 36 0.33 0.55 7.82
N GLY A 37 -0.29 -0.53 7.36
CA GLY A 37 -1.64 -0.92 7.71
C GLY A 37 -1.63 -2.29 8.36
N THR A 38 -2.25 -2.42 9.53
CA THR A 38 -2.32 -3.68 10.26
C THR A 38 -3.70 -4.29 10.17
N TYR A 39 -3.75 -5.62 10.26
CA TYR A 39 -4.98 -6.39 10.22
C TYR A 39 -5.08 -7.29 11.45
N TRP A 40 -6.32 -7.45 11.92
CA TRP A 40 -6.66 -8.30 13.04
C TRP A 40 -7.70 -9.32 12.57
N SER A 41 -7.50 -10.58 12.93
CA SER A 41 -8.43 -11.66 12.65
C SER A 41 -9.32 -11.94 13.85
N THR A 42 -10.46 -12.59 13.62
CA THR A 42 -11.32 -13.07 14.69
C THR A 42 -11.71 -14.52 14.48
N SER A 43 -11.77 -15.28 15.59
CA SER A 43 -12.33 -16.63 15.63
C SER A 43 -13.83 -16.62 15.93
N GLN A 44 -14.44 -15.43 16.09
CA GLN A 44 -15.87 -15.29 16.33
C GLN A 44 -16.65 -15.55 15.04
N ASN A 45 -17.75 -16.30 15.15
CA ASN A 45 -18.70 -16.43 14.04
C ASN A 45 -19.43 -15.11 13.85
N LEU A 46 -19.22 -14.47 12.69
CA LEU A 46 -19.83 -13.18 12.38
C LEU A 46 -21.15 -13.35 11.61
N PRO A 47 -22.15 -12.49 11.88
CA PRO A 47 -23.43 -12.53 11.16
C PRO A 47 -23.33 -11.98 9.73
N PHE A 48 -22.14 -11.57 9.31
CA PHE A 48 -21.90 -10.92 8.03
C PHE A 48 -21.42 -11.91 6.97
N LYS A 49 -21.90 -11.72 5.74
CA LYS A 49 -21.47 -12.47 4.54
C LYS A 49 -20.88 -11.57 3.45
N ARG A 50 -20.69 -10.29 3.76
CA ARG A 50 -20.19 -9.26 2.83
C ARG A 50 -19.18 -8.40 3.52
N LEU A 51 -18.33 -7.75 2.73
CA LEU A 51 -17.39 -6.73 3.19
C LEU A 51 -18.18 -5.56 3.80
N LEU A 52 -17.70 -5.01 4.92
CA LEU A 52 -18.28 -3.84 5.56
C LEU A 52 -17.24 -2.73 5.60
N TYR A 53 -17.59 -1.60 5.03
CA TYR A 53 -16.77 -0.38 5.05
C TYR A 53 -17.50 0.67 5.87
N PRO A 54 -16.96 1.11 7.02
CA PRO A 54 -17.51 2.26 7.73
C PRO A 54 -17.42 3.50 6.84
N MET A 55 -18.21 4.53 7.16
CA MET A 55 -18.10 5.81 6.47
C MET A 55 -16.69 6.37 6.64
N PRO A 56 -16.05 6.86 5.55
CA PRO A 56 -14.75 7.48 5.63
C PRO A 56 -14.76 8.66 6.61
N ASN A 57 -13.68 8.82 7.34
CA ASN A 57 -13.42 9.97 8.20
C ASN A 57 -12.14 10.70 7.75
N ALA A 58 -11.76 11.76 8.44
CA ALA A 58 -10.56 12.54 8.10
C ALA A 58 -9.26 11.71 8.12
N ALA A 59 -9.22 10.58 8.81
CA ALA A 59 -8.06 9.68 8.88
C ALA A 59 -8.03 8.61 7.77
N GLY A 60 -9.08 8.50 6.95
CA GLY A 60 -9.16 7.54 5.84
C GLY A 60 -10.43 6.69 5.83
N LEU A 61 -10.34 5.49 5.23
CA LEU A 61 -11.48 4.57 5.07
C LEU A 61 -11.93 3.89 6.37
N GLY A 62 -11.20 4.06 7.47
CA GLY A 62 -11.45 3.38 8.73
C GLY A 62 -11.12 1.87 8.70
N ILE A 63 -11.27 1.22 9.85
CA ILE A 63 -11.08 -0.23 10.01
C ILE A 63 -12.31 -0.93 9.46
N HIS A 64 -12.17 -1.66 8.34
CA HIS A 64 -13.28 -2.35 7.69
C HIS A 64 -13.19 -3.87 7.89
N LEU A 65 -14.31 -4.57 7.67
CA LEU A 65 -14.37 -6.02 7.66
C LEU A 65 -14.14 -6.55 6.25
N THR A 66 -13.20 -7.47 6.13
CA THR A 66 -12.95 -8.24 4.92
C THR A 66 -12.96 -9.74 5.21
N PHE A 67 -13.09 -10.55 4.18
CA PHE A 67 -12.97 -12.00 4.26
C PHE A 67 -11.89 -12.47 3.29
N ASP A 68 -11.10 -13.45 3.72
CA ASP A 68 -10.21 -14.14 2.80
C ASP A 68 -10.96 -15.18 1.94
N LEU A 69 -10.25 -15.84 1.04
CA LEU A 69 -10.83 -16.84 0.15
C LEU A 69 -11.39 -18.07 0.88
N ASN A 70 -10.99 -18.31 2.13
CA ASN A 70 -11.51 -19.39 2.98
C ASN A 70 -12.66 -18.91 3.86
N GLY A 71 -13.06 -17.64 3.79
CA GLY A 71 -14.11 -17.04 4.58
C GLY A 71 -13.67 -16.58 5.98
N ALA A 72 -12.37 -16.58 6.29
CA ALA A 72 -11.87 -16.05 7.55
C ALA A 72 -11.98 -14.53 7.58
N ALA A 73 -12.56 -14.00 8.65
CA ALA A 73 -12.82 -12.58 8.82
C ALA A 73 -11.58 -11.83 9.31
N ARG A 74 -11.33 -10.66 8.73
CA ARG A 74 -10.27 -9.73 9.11
C ARG A 74 -10.78 -8.31 9.20
N PHE A 75 -10.29 -7.60 10.19
CA PHE A 75 -10.55 -6.18 10.41
C PHE A 75 -9.30 -5.37 10.14
N GLY A 76 -9.44 -4.31 9.38
CA GLY A 76 -8.31 -3.45 8.99
C GLY A 76 -8.43 -2.96 7.54
N PRO A 77 -7.41 -2.23 7.07
CA PRO A 77 -6.26 -1.81 7.88
C PRO A 77 -6.54 -0.54 8.70
N ASP A 78 -5.72 -0.32 9.70
CA ASP A 78 -5.42 1.01 10.23
C ASP A 78 -4.39 1.72 9.34
N VAL A 79 -3.90 2.88 9.76
CA VAL A 79 -2.80 3.60 9.10
C VAL A 79 -1.83 4.14 10.14
N THR A 80 -0.60 3.64 10.10
CA THR A 80 0.50 4.13 10.93
C THR A 80 1.70 4.46 10.03
N TRP A 81 2.22 5.69 10.14
CA TRP A 81 3.42 6.08 9.42
C TRP A 81 4.66 5.52 10.11
N VAL A 82 5.56 4.94 9.32
CA VAL A 82 6.77 4.28 9.82
C VAL A 82 8.00 4.69 8.98
N ASP A 83 9.17 4.68 9.62
CA ASP A 83 10.42 5.01 8.94
C ASP A 83 11.07 3.79 8.28
N GLU A 84 10.76 2.60 8.78
CA GLU A 84 11.33 1.32 8.34
C GLU A 84 10.24 0.30 8.01
N GLU A 85 10.61 -0.68 7.19
CA GLU A 85 9.74 -1.79 6.78
C GLU A 85 9.68 -2.86 7.87
N ARG A 86 8.85 -2.64 8.89
CA ARG A 86 8.56 -3.57 9.97
C ARG A 86 7.13 -4.07 9.89
N TYR A 87 6.98 -5.38 9.72
CA TYR A 87 5.67 -6.03 9.47
C TYR A 87 5.01 -6.60 10.73
N GLU A 88 5.64 -6.48 11.90
CA GLU A 88 5.06 -6.91 13.16
C GLU A 88 3.80 -6.09 13.47
N VAL A 89 2.74 -6.77 13.90
CA VAL A 89 1.52 -6.12 14.38
C VAL A 89 1.73 -5.76 15.85
N ASP A 90 1.58 -4.47 16.16
CA ASP A 90 1.68 -4.00 17.55
C ASP A 90 0.41 -4.37 18.32
N ALA A 91 0.56 -5.32 19.25
CA ALA A 91 -0.53 -5.81 20.09
C ALA A 91 -1.14 -4.71 20.99
N SER A 92 -0.41 -3.62 21.27
CA SER A 92 -0.92 -2.50 22.06
C SER A 92 -2.07 -1.75 21.35
N GLN A 93 -2.21 -1.91 20.04
CA GLN A 93 -3.28 -1.30 19.24
C GLN A 93 -4.63 -2.02 19.36
N LYS A 94 -4.72 -3.13 20.13
CA LYS A 94 -5.94 -3.95 20.26
C LYS A 94 -7.16 -3.11 20.62
N GLU A 95 -7.02 -2.25 21.61
CA GLU A 95 -8.12 -1.41 22.09
C GLU A 95 -8.64 -0.45 21.02
N HIS A 96 -7.75 0.15 20.24
CA HIS A 96 -8.13 0.99 19.09
C HIS A 96 -8.98 0.21 18.08
N PHE A 97 -8.58 -1.03 17.74
CA PHE A 97 -9.36 -1.89 16.86
C PHE A 97 -10.70 -2.26 17.43
N ILE A 98 -10.77 -2.63 18.73
CA ILE A 98 -12.03 -2.95 19.41
C ILE A 98 -13.01 -1.79 19.30
N GLN A 99 -12.60 -0.58 19.67
CA GLN A 99 -13.45 0.60 19.63
C GLN A 99 -13.95 0.90 18.21
N ALA A 100 -13.05 0.84 17.22
CA ALA A 100 -13.41 1.08 15.82
C ALA A 100 -14.40 0.02 15.30
N ILE A 101 -14.20 -1.25 15.60
CA ILE A 101 -15.09 -2.33 15.16
C ILE A 101 -16.44 -2.24 15.87
N GLN A 102 -16.45 -2.01 17.19
CA GLN A 102 -17.67 -1.92 17.98
C GLN A 102 -18.56 -0.74 17.60
N SER A 103 -18.01 0.28 16.95
CA SER A 103 -18.81 1.40 16.41
C SER A 103 -19.84 0.95 15.36
N TYR A 104 -19.60 -0.13 14.64
CA TYR A 104 -20.52 -0.70 13.65
C TYR A 104 -20.93 -2.16 13.94
N PHE A 105 -20.21 -2.85 14.82
CA PHE A 105 -20.50 -4.19 15.29
C PHE A 105 -20.33 -4.29 16.82
N PRO A 106 -21.29 -3.83 17.63
CA PRO A 106 -21.21 -3.87 19.09
C PRO A 106 -21.08 -5.28 19.67
N GLY A 107 -21.45 -6.32 18.92
CA GLY A 107 -21.37 -7.73 19.33
C GLY A 107 -19.98 -8.36 19.15
N LEU A 108 -18.93 -7.58 18.87
CA LEU A 108 -17.56 -8.11 18.83
C LEU A 108 -17.14 -8.62 20.21
N ASP A 109 -16.65 -9.86 20.25
CA ASP A 109 -15.96 -10.42 21.41
C ASP A 109 -14.46 -10.05 21.35
N PRO A 110 -13.98 -9.15 22.23
CA PRO A 110 -12.58 -8.73 22.24
C PRO A 110 -11.57 -9.85 22.47
N GLU A 111 -11.96 -10.91 23.22
CA GLU A 111 -11.06 -12.02 23.52
C GLU A 111 -10.77 -12.88 22.29
N ARG A 112 -11.63 -12.80 21.29
CA ARG A 112 -11.47 -13.51 20.01
C ARG A 112 -10.81 -12.68 18.91
N LEU A 113 -10.36 -11.46 19.22
CA LEU A 113 -9.65 -10.59 18.29
C LEU A 113 -8.15 -10.76 18.49
N HIS A 114 -7.44 -11.16 17.42
CA HIS A 114 -6.03 -11.48 17.45
C HIS A 114 -5.25 -10.71 16.36
N PRO A 115 -4.02 -10.27 16.61
CA PRO A 115 -3.16 -9.72 15.57
C PRO A 115 -2.99 -10.73 14.43
N ASP A 116 -3.02 -10.27 13.19
CA ASP A 116 -2.87 -11.14 12.02
C ASP A 116 -1.63 -10.71 11.23
N TYR A 117 -1.75 -9.81 10.26
CA TYR A 117 -0.61 -9.37 9.45
C TYR A 117 -0.61 -7.85 9.25
N ALA A 118 0.50 -7.35 8.70
CA ALA A 118 0.62 -5.98 8.26
C ALA A 118 1.06 -5.89 6.81
N GLY A 119 0.61 -4.84 6.12
CA GLY A 119 1.13 -4.41 4.84
C GLY A 119 1.72 -3.01 4.96
N ILE A 120 2.66 -2.66 4.08
CA ILE A 120 3.26 -1.32 4.05
C ILE A 120 3.07 -0.75 2.65
N ARG A 121 2.58 0.48 2.56
CA ARG A 121 2.34 1.18 1.31
C ARG A 121 3.48 2.16 1.04
N PRO A 122 4.12 2.09 -0.14
CA PRO A 122 5.10 3.08 -0.56
C PRO A 122 4.39 4.36 -0.99
N LYS A 123 4.30 5.34 -0.10
CA LYS A 123 3.68 6.64 -0.36
C LYS A 123 4.68 7.64 -0.94
N LEU A 124 4.19 8.54 -1.79
CA LEU A 124 4.96 9.67 -2.35
C LEU A 124 4.68 10.99 -1.64
N VAL A 125 3.66 11.00 -0.79
CA VAL A 125 3.24 12.15 0.03
C VAL A 125 3.18 11.73 1.49
N GLY A 126 3.45 12.68 2.39
CA GLY A 126 3.49 12.46 3.82
C GLY A 126 2.13 12.58 4.50
N PRO A 127 2.11 12.44 5.84
CA PRO A 127 0.90 12.62 6.64
C PRO A 127 0.24 13.97 6.39
N GLY A 128 -1.07 13.98 6.18
CA GLY A 128 -1.85 15.22 5.99
C GLY A 128 -1.72 15.87 4.61
N GLU A 129 -0.85 15.38 3.74
CA GLU A 129 -0.78 15.85 2.36
C GLU A 129 -1.88 15.21 1.50
N PRO A 130 -2.40 15.90 0.47
CA PRO A 130 -3.35 15.33 -0.48
C PRO A 130 -2.80 14.05 -1.12
N ALA A 131 -3.70 13.09 -1.40
CA ALA A 131 -3.32 11.85 -2.07
C ALA A 131 -2.65 12.14 -3.42
N HIS A 132 -1.61 11.38 -3.74
CA HIS A 132 -0.86 11.47 -4.99
C HIS A 132 -1.03 10.17 -5.79
N ASP A 133 -1.12 10.28 -7.10
CA ASP A 133 -1.16 9.11 -7.99
C ASP A 133 0.22 8.45 -8.12
N PHE A 134 0.27 7.29 -8.74
CA PHE A 134 1.51 6.60 -9.12
C PHE A 134 2.37 7.51 -10.00
N VAL A 135 3.68 7.46 -9.80
CA VAL A 135 4.62 8.20 -10.64
C VAL A 135 5.36 7.23 -11.54
N ILE A 136 5.09 7.33 -12.84
CA ILE A 136 5.77 6.55 -13.88
C ILE A 136 6.58 7.51 -14.70
N GLN A 137 7.90 7.38 -14.61
CA GLN A 137 8.86 8.25 -15.30
C GLN A 137 9.56 7.49 -16.40
N GLY A 138 9.60 8.11 -17.58
CA GLY A 138 10.33 7.62 -18.73
C GLY A 138 11.39 8.61 -19.22
N PRO A 139 12.01 8.36 -20.38
CA PRO A 139 13.02 9.24 -20.95
C PRO A 139 12.56 10.68 -21.16
N GLY A 140 11.27 10.90 -21.40
CA GLY A 140 10.67 12.24 -21.52
C GLY A 140 10.76 13.07 -20.23
N ASP A 141 10.81 12.42 -19.08
CA ASP A 141 10.84 13.09 -17.77
C ASP A 141 12.27 13.41 -17.32
N HIS A 142 13.20 12.48 -17.53
CA HIS A 142 14.55 12.54 -16.94
C HIS A 142 15.69 12.42 -17.98
N SER A 143 15.39 12.33 -19.27
CA SER A 143 16.33 12.27 -20.40
C SER A 143 17.26 11.04 -20.42
N CYS A 144 17.03 10.03 -19.59
CA CYS A 144 17.81 8.78 -19.61
C CYS A 144 17.13 7.78 -20.57
N ILE A 145 17.73 7.62 -21.77
CA ILE A 145 17.21 6.68 -22.78
C ILE A 145 17.30 5.24 -22.25
N GLY A 146 16.25 4.45 -22.46
CA GLY A 146 16.21 3.05 -22.03
C GLY A 146 15.97 2.84 -20.53
N LEU A 147 15.54 3.88 -19.80
CA LEU A 147 15.24 3.81 -18.37
C LEU A 147 13.79 4.21 -18.08
N MET A 148 13.12 3.40 -17.25
CA MET A 148 11.82 3.74 -16.68
C MET A 148 11.79 3.46 -15.19
N HIS A 149 11.10 4.30 -14.45
CA HIS A 149 10.85 4.12 -13.04
C HIS A 149 9.35 4.14 -12.72
N CYS A 150 8.91 3.22 -11.86
CA CYS A 150 7.56 3.18 -11.29
C CYS A 150 7.67 3.40 -9.78
N PHE A 151 7.21 4.55 -9.31
CA PHE A 151 7.23 4.90 -7.89
C PHE A 151 5.82 4.98 -7.32
N GLY A 152 5.69 4.66 -6.04
CA GLY A 152 4.43 4.81 -5.30
C GLY A 152 3.33 3.85 -5.75
N ILE A 153 3.67 2.71 -6.39
CA ILE A 153 2.68 1.71 -6.78
C ILE A 153 2.18 1.02 -5.52
N GLU A 154 1.06 1.49 -5.03
CA GLU A 154 0.32 0.94 -3.88
C GLU A 154 -1.08 0.45 -4.30
N SER A 155 -2.04 0.37 -3.41
CA SER A 155 -3.44 0.09 -3.78
C SER A 155 -4.02 1.26 -4.62
N PRO A 156 -4.64 0.99 -5.79
CA PRO A 156 -5.02 -0.32 -6.37
C PRO A 156 -4.03 -0.86 -7.42
N GLY A 157 -2.72 -0.75 -7.22
CA GLY A 157 -1.69 -1.11 -8.20
C GLY A 157 -1.79 -2.53 -8.75
N LEU A 158 -2.16 -3.51 -7.91
CA LEU A 158 -2.36 -4.89 -8.38
C LEU A 158 -3.52 -4.97 -9.38
N THR A 159 -4.65 -4.37 -9.07
CA THR A 159 -5.81 -4.32 -9.98
C THR A 159 -5.49 -3.56 -11.26
N ALA A 160 -4.69 -2.48 -11.17
CA ALA A 160 -4.29 -1.65 -12.30
C ALA A 160 -3.08 -2.22 -13.08
N SER A 161 -2.46 -3.31 -12.63
CA SER A 161 -1.16 -3.80 -13.15
C SER A 161 -1.13 -4.02 -14.66
N LEU A 162 -2.19 -4.61 -15.24
CA LEU A 162 -2.27 -4.83 -16.69
C LEU A 162 -2.39 -3.53 -17.49
N ALA A 163 -3.08 -2.53 -16.94
CA ALA A 163 -3.18 -1.20 -17.57
C ALA A 163 -1.82 -0.46 -17.50
N LEU A 164 -1.14 -0.56 -16.36
CA LEU A 164 0.21 -0.02 -16.18
C LEU A 164 1.20 -0.69 -17.12
N ALA A 165 1.14 -2.02 -17.27
CA ALA A 165 1.99 -2.76 -18.19
C ALA A 165 1.79 -2.30 -19.64
N ARG A 166 0.55 -2.12 -20.09
CA ARG A 166 0.24 -1.59 -21.45
C ARG A 166 0.74 -0.15 -21.65
N MET A 167 0.67 0.67 -20.61
CA MET A 167 1.21 2.03 -20.65
C MET A 167 2.73 2.00 -20.84
N ILE A 168 3.44 1.15 -20.08
CA ILE A 168 4.88 0.97 -20.17
C ILE A 168 5.27 0.42 -21.55
N GLU A 169 4.56 -0.59 -22.06
CA GLU A 169 4.77 -1.15 -23.39
C GLU A 169 4.73 -0.09 -24.48
N ARG A 170 3.74 0.80 -24.47
CA ARG A 170 3.64 1.90 -25.45
C ARG A 170 4.84 2.84 -25.44
N ILE A 171 5.44 3.08 -24.28
CA ILE A 171 6.62 3.94 -24.13
C ILE A 171 7.89 3.21 -24.58
N THR A 172 7.94 1.88 -24.40
CA THR A 172 9.14 1.07 -24.69
C THR A 172 9.14 0.42 -26.08
N ALA A 173 8.04 0.53 -26.83
CA ALA A 173 7.86 -0.11 -28.15
C ALA A 173 8.65 0.56 -29.30
N PHE A 174 9.51 1.54 -29.02
CA PHE A 174 10.36 2.26 -30.01
C PHE A 174 11.80 1.80 -29.97
#